data_ec44e338ef3187a66c2b90a7b3a5da16
#
_entry.id   ec44e338ef3187a66c2b90a7b3a5da16
#
_cell.length_a   1.000
_cell.length_b   1.000
_cell.length_c   1.000
_cell.angle_alpha   90.00
_cell.angle_beta   90.00
_cell.angle_gamma   90.00
#
_symmetry.space_group_name_H-M   'P 1'
#
loop_
_entity.id
_entity.type
_entity.pdbx_description
1 polymer ?
#
loop_
_entity_poly.entity_id
_entity_poly.type
_entity_poly.pdbx_seq_one_letter_code
_entity_poly.pdbx_strand_id
1 'polypeptide(L)'
;MNKYLNISIAFVVSSFLAINFYLLFSEKSIIQKTVYVSKHERMTIADFRDEMTKEALISPAETHTVYAGSEDDVDSWVISEGDTVNVGDELALLNTERADGEQELLFAEHNALLQQETDLQIMLADLSSAKSTAESISSSTVDREENVTEIDGKTTIELGLDVNFAVDVTQEGSYAQAIAALEQQLTEVTREIAVAAAQLTQNPSSPALVSPVEGIVSKVTRSGARLAVDIYSPEKIAVTYAKDNEWQEIEEGDRVLLQGTGLDEVKEGHVFSISEVPVKENQLSEAYKILDPKKAKNPLAYYEVQIMTDNELESVPYGNNVNALVITNEATDAISLNEEWIRRIDEEEAKALVIDDSGKAVEVTVATPFVLNARAVVTEGLTLGQIAIHSPKLRKYDEPTKIFLPMPTYMPTKVEWRTFGWKNYLDYIIVK
;
A
#
# COMPACT_ATOMS: atom_id res chain seq x y z
N MET A 1 -81.68 24.56 -29.53
CA MET A 1 -80.75 23.71 -28.85
C MET A 1 -80.77 23.98 -27.37
N ASN A 2 -81.06 22.93 -26.56
CA ASN A 2 -81.18 23.06 -25.09
C ASN A 2 -79.91 23.50 -24.45
N LYS A 3 -79.86 24.68 -23.77
CA LYS A 3 -78.72 25.22 -23.06
C LYS A 3 -78.11 24.19 -22.09
N TYR A 4 -78.96 23.40 -21.46
CA TYR A 4 -78.47 22.34 -20.53
C TYR A 4 -77.71 21.21 -21.26
N LEU A 5 -78.10 20.86 -22.49
CA LEU A 5 -77.47 19.82 -23.27
C LEU A 5 -75.99 20.30 -23.68
N ASN A 6 -75.88 21.56 -24.06
CA ASN A 6 -74.60 22.10 -24.41
C ASN A 6 -73.66 22.21 -23.20
N ILE A 7 -74.15 22.54 -22.03
CA ILE A 7 -73.40 22.58 -20.75
C ILE A 7 -72.93 21.16 -20.37
N SER A 8 -73.82 20.16 -20.48
CA SER A 8 -73.49 18.77 -20.22
C SER A 8 -72.38 18.26 -21.18
N ILE A 9 -72.48 18.54 -22.45
CA ILE A 9 -71.52 18.15 -23.45
C ILE A 9 -70.18 18.84 -23.15
N ALA A 10 -70.17 20.14 -22.84
CA ALA A 10 -68.99 20.87 -22.48
C ALA A 10 -68.31 20.30 -21.22
N PHE A 11 -69.07 19.92 -20.21
CA PHE A 11 -68.59 19.31 -18.98
C PHE A 11 -67.97 17.92 -19.24
N VAL A 12 -68.60 17.07 -20.05
CA VAL A 12 -68.10 15.76 -20.43
C VAL A 12 -66.76 15.89 -21.22
N VAL A 13 -66.73 16.81 -22.20
CA VAL A 13 -65.51 17.05 -22.97
C VAL A 13 -64.38 17.62 -22.09
N SER A 14 -64.70 18.56 -21.20
CA SER A 14 -63.73 19.13 -20.28
C SER A 14 -63.18 18.09 -19.31
N SER A 15 -64.06 17.22 -18.72
CA SER A 15 -63.67 16.11 -17.85
C SER A 15 -62.82 15.09 -18.60
N PHE A 16 -63.18 14.74 -19.81
CA PHE A 16 -62.43 13.86 -20.68
C PHE A 16 -61.01 14.43 -20.97
N LEU A 17 -60.92 15.69 -21.29
CA LEU A 17 -59.63 16.38 -21.50
C LEU A 17 -58.85 16.44 -20.22
N ALA A 18 -59.44 16.75 -19.08
CA ALA A 18 -58.77 16.79 -17.78
C ALA A 18 -58.24 15.40 -17.35
N ILE A 19 -59.05 14.33 -17.57
CA ILE A 19 -58.62 12.96 -17.30
C ILE A 19 -57.46 12.56 -18.22
N ASN A 20 -57.56 12.86 -19.52
CA ASN A 20 -56.45 12.59 -20.47
C ASN A 20 -55.19 13.38 -20.11
N PHE A 21 -55.34 14.65 -19.76
CA PHE A 21 -54.23 15.47 -19.30
C PHE A 21 -53.59 14.91 -18.04
N TYR A 22 -54.39 14.49 -17.07
CA TYR A 22 -53.90 13.84 -15.84
C TYR A 22 -53.19 12.52 -16.15
N LEU A 23 -53.78 11.66 -17.02
CA LEU A 23 -53.15 10.40 -17.41
C LEU A 23 -51.82 10.60 -18.19
N LEU A 24 -51.75 11.63 -19.02
CA LEU A 24 -50.51 11.97 -19.79
C LEU A 24 -49.38 12.52 -18.91
N PHE A 25 -49.73 13.34 -17.91
CA PHE A 25 -48.76 14.05 -17.07
C PHE A 25 -48.61 13.47 -15.66
N SER A 26 -49.36 12.43 -15.32
CA SER A 26 -49.24 11.70 -14.06
C SER A 26 -47.87 11.01 -13.93
N GLU A 27 -47.41 10.83 -12.73
CA GLU A 27 -46.15 10.08 -12.45
C GLU A 27 -46.23 8.63 -12.93
N LYS A 28 -47.44 8.06 -13.05
CA LYS A 28 -47.72 6.69 -13.53
C LYS A 28 -48.11 6.67 -15.02
N SER A 29 -47.78 7.66 -15.80
CA SER A 29 -48.10 7.72 -17.24
C SER A 29 -47.39 6.61 -18.01
N ILE A 30 -48.13 5.94 -18.93
CA ILE A 30 -47.56 4.95 -19.88
C ILE A 30 -46.67 5.61 -20.92
N ILE A 31 -46.77 6.94 -21.09
CA ILE A 31 -45.87 7.68 -22.00
C ILE A 31 -44.50 7.79 -21.37
N GLN A 32 -43.46 7.33 -22.08
CA GLN A 32 -42.08 7.44 -21.66
C GLN A 32 -41.76 8.89 -21.35
N LYS A 33 -41.47 9.16 -20.07
CA LYS A 33 -41.06 10.50 -19.63
C LYS A 33 -39.66 10.79 -20.11
N THR A 34 -39.49 11.97 -20.68
CA THR A 34 -38.16 12.46 -21.04
C THR A 34 -37.70 13.42 -19.93
N VAL A 35 -36.52 13.19 -19.36
CA VAL A 35 -35.98 14.01 -18.29
C VAL A 35 -34.81 14.83 -18.81
N TYR A 36 -34.85 16.14 -18.59
CA TYR A 36 -33.73 17.03 -18.89
C TYR A 36 -32.67 16.91 -17.83
N VAL A 37 -31.43 16.60 -18.24
CA VAL A 37 -30.26 16.48 -17.37
C VAL A 37 -29.19 17.47 -17.82
N SER A 38 -28.86 18.42 -16.97
CA SER A 38 -27.86 19.45 -17.21
C SER A 38 -26.44 19.02 -16.88
N LYS A 39 -26.28 18.15 -15.88
CA LYS A 39 -24.98 17.63 -15.45
C LYS A 39 -24.69 16.32 -16.17
N HIS A 40 -23.81 16.37 -17.13
CA HIS A 40 -23.35 15.22 -17.91
C HIS A 40 -21.87 15.36 -18.24
N GLU A 41 -21.19 14.25 -18.39
CA GLU A 41 -19.78 14.19 -18.77
C GLU A 41 -19.55 13.03 -19.73
N ARG A 42 -18.76 13.27 -20.78
CA ARG A 42 -18.35 12.22 -21.70
C ARG A 42 -17.08 11.55 -21.16
N MET A 43 -17.11 10.25 -21.05
CA MET A 43 -16.02 9.47 -20.49
C MET A 43 -14.81 9.46 -21.41
N THR A 44 -13.66 9.75 -20.82
CA THR A 44 -12.34 9.68 -21.45
C THR A 44 -11.46 8.74 -20.64
N ILE A 45 -10.62 7.99 -21.32
CA ILE A 45 -9.65 7.10 -20.70
C ILE A 45 -8.35 7.87 -20.45
N ALA A 46 -7.77 7.67 -19.30
CA ALA A 46 -6.47 8.20 -18.90
C ALA A 46 -5.84 7.33 -17.81
N ASP A 47 -4.55 7.54 -17.59
CA ASP A 47 -3.86 6.96 -16.44
C ASP A 47 -4.00 7.90 -15.24
N PHE A 48 -4.33 7.32 -14.09
CA PHE A 48 -4.49 8.03 -12.83
C PHE A 48 -3.53 7.46 -11.81
N ARG A 49 -2.87 8.36 -11.08
CA ARG A 49 -1.95 8.01 -10.00
C ARG A 49 -2.20 8.90 -8.81
N ASP A 50 -2.24 8.31 -7.65
CA ASP A 50 -2.18 9.04 -6.39
C ASP A 50 -0.73 9.00 -5.92
N GLU A 51 -0.13 10.18 -5.81
CA GLU A 51 1.32 10.34 -5.65
C GLU A 51 1.62 11.12 -4.38
N MET A 52 2.48 10.55 -3.56
CA MET A 52 2.99 11.19 -2.35
C MET A 52 4.47 11.51 -2.50
N THR A 53 4.82 12.79 -2.54
CA THR A 53 6.22 13.22 -2.59
C THR A 53 6.81 13.26 -1.19
N LYS A 54 7.93 12.57 -0.99
CA LYS A 54 8.68 12.48 0.27
C LYS A 54 10.16 12.81 0.02
N GLU A 55 10.78 13.42 1.01
CA GLU A 55 12.24 13.42 1.09
C GLU A 55 12.70 12.02 1.48
N ALA A 56 13.82 11.56 0.96
CA ALA A 56 14.42 10.29 1.33
C ALA A 56 15.93 10.43 1.41
N LEU A 57 16.56 9.63 2.24
CA LEU A 57 17.99 9.61 2.45
C LEU A 57 18.55 8.25 2.01
N ILE A 58 19.65 8.27 1.30
CA ILE A 58 20.33 7.02 0.92
C ILE A 58 21.04 6.44 2.15
N SER A 59 20.70 5.21 2.47
CA SER A 59 21.19 4.46 3.62
C SER A 59 21.81 3.13 3.15
N PRO A 60 22.72 2.53 3.90
CA PRO A 60 23.05 1.12 3.67
C PRO A 60 21.81 0.26 3.93
N ALA A 61 21.68 -0.84 3.20
CA ALA A 61 20.62 -1.82 3.47
C ALA A 61 20.81 -2.45 4.86
N GLU A 62 22.07 -2.68 5.25
CA GLU A 62 22.44 -3.21 6.54
C GLU A 62 23.66 -2.49 7.13
N THR A 63 23.71 -2.44 8.45
CA THR A 63 24.89 -1.97 9.21
C THR A 63 25.33 -3.09 10.12
N HIS A 64 26.57 -3.55 9.92
CA HIS A 64 27.17 -4.62 10.72
C HIS A 64 28.10 -4.01 11.74
N THR A 65 27.86 -4.28 13.03
CA THR A 65 28.72 -3.81 14.11
C THR A 65 29.60 -4.95 14.61
N VAL A 66 30.91 -4.80 14.46
CA VAL A 66 31.90 -5.75 14.93
C VAL A 66 32.51 -5.21 16.21
N TYR A 67 32.39 -5.96 17.30
CA TYR A 67 32.89 -5.56 18.62
C TYR A 67 34.31 -6.10 18.86
N ALA A 68 35.18 -5.26 19.38
CA ALA A 68 36.58 -5.60 19.69
C ALA A 68 36.87 -5.78 21.17
N GLY A 69 35.84 -5.97 21.99
CA GLY A 69 36.07 -6.11 23.43
C GLY A 69 36.35 -4.78 24.14
N SER A 70 37.35 -4.75 25.02
CA SER A 70 37.75 -3.57 25.77
C SER A 70 38.96 -2.88 25.14
N GLU A 71 39.26 -1.65 25.59
CA GLU A 71 40.37 -0.85 25.08
C GLU A 71 41.74 -1.53 25.29
N ASP A 72 41.86 -2.36 26.33
CA ASP A 72 43.10 -3.12 26.63
C ASP A 72 43.29 -4.34 25.72
N ASP A 73 42.26 -4.74 24.97
CA ASP A 73 42.25 -5.93 24.11
C ASP A 73 42.74 -5.60 22.69
N VAL A 74 42.79 -4.31 22.31
CA VAL A 74 43.23 -3.85 20.98
C VAL A 74 44.65 -3.28 21.10
N ASP A 75 45.57 -3.86 20.36
CA ASP A 75 46.95 -3.34 20.24
C ASP A 75 46.99 -2.17 19.23
N SER A 76 46.42 -2.36 18.06
CA SER A 76 46.37 -1.32 17.03
C SER A 76 45.22 -1.50 16.05
N TRP A 77 44.68 -0.37 15.58
CA TRP A 77 43.66 -0.35 14.53
C TRP A 77 44.34 -0.30 13.15
N VAL A 78 43.95 -1.25 12.27
CA VAL A 78 44.50 -1.36 10.90
C VAL A 78 43.69 -0.50 9.95
N ILE A 79 42.43 -0.24 10.25
CA ILE A 79 41.45 0.45 9.39
C ILE A 79 41.11 1.86 9.88
N SER A 80 40.56 2.64 8.95
CA SER A 80 40.00 3.98 9.19
C SER A 80 38.60 4.10 8.63
N GLU A 81 37.86 5.09 9.13
CA GLU A 81 36.53 5.43 8.59
C GLU A 81 36.65 5.79 7.10
N GLY A 82 35.79 5.21 6.26
CA GLY A 82 35.81 5.34 4.81
C GLY A 82 36.54 4.24 4.06
N ASP A 83 37.29 3.37 4.75
CA ASP A 83 37.98 2.25 4.11
C ASP A 83 36.98 1.18 3.63
N THR A 84 37.30 0.57 2.49
CA THR A 84 36.54 -0.59 2.00
C THR A 84 37.20 -1.85 2.56
N VAL A 85 36.39 -2.75 3.07
CA VAL A 85 36.83 -4.02 3.66
C VAL A 85 36.09 -5.19 2.99
N ASN A 86 36.77 -6.32 2.88
CA ASN A 86 36.21 -7.59 2.43
C ASN A 86 36.14 -8.56 3.59
N VAL A 87 35.41 -9.64 3.38
CA VAL A 87 35.32 -10.74 4.37
C VAL A 87 36.72 -11.25 4.67
N GLY A 88 37.11 -11.24 5.96
CA GLY A 88 38.41 -11.70 6.42
C GLY A 88 39.48 -10.64 6.49
N ASP A 89 39.25 -9.40 6.06
CA ASP A 89 40.20 -8.30 6.18
C ASP A 89 40.43 -7.95 7.66
N GLU A 90 41.67 -7.65 8.05
CA GLU A 90 42.04 -7.30 9.42
C GLU A 90 41.58 -5.87 9.76
N LEU A 91 40.72 -5.76 10.79
CA LEU A 91 40.22 -4.48 11.30
C LEU A 91 41.09 -3.92 12.40
N ALA A 92 41.53 -4.79 13.30
CA ALA A 92 42.43 -4.43 14.42
C ALA A 92 43.28 -5.62 14.81
N LEU A 93 44.47 -5.35 15.33
CA LEU A 93 45.33 -6.34 15.97
C LEU A 93 44.98 -6.41 17.45
N LEU A 94 44.77 -7.63 17.96
CA LEU A 94 44.37 -7.88 19.33
C LEU A 94 45.62 -8.29 20.19
N ASN A 95 45.52 -7.99 21.49
CA ASN A 95 46.55 -8.39 22.43
C ASN A 95 46.49 -9.89 22.69
N THR A 96 47.61 -10.62 22.51
CA THR A 96 47.67 -12.11 22.57
C THR A 96 47.31 -12.72 23.88
N GLU A 97 47.56 -12.05 25.01
CA GLU A 97 47.30 -12.65 26.35
C GLU A 97 45.80 -12.81 26.68
N ARG A 98 44.94 -12.09 25.97
CA ARG A 98 43.44 -12.15 26.15
C ARG A 98 42.72 -12.85 25.00
N ALA A 99 43.36 -13.04 23.90
CA ALA A 99 42.75 -13.63 22.70
C ALA A 99 42.23 -15.05 22.92
N ASP A 100 42.92 -15.84 23.74
CA ASP A 100 42.49 -17.20 24.05
C ASP A 100 41.15 -17.26 24.82
N GLY A 101 40.93 -16.31 25.75
CA GLY A 101 39.69 -16.20 26.51
C GLY A 101 38.53 -15.69 25.66
N GLU A 102 38.76 -14.76 24.73
CA GLU A 102 37.72 -14.28 23.83
C GLU A 102 37.37 -15.31 22.76
N GLN A 103 38.31 -16.11 22.29
CA GLN A 103 38.05 -17.22 21.38
C GLN A 103 37.14 -18.26 22.00
N GLU A 104 37.34 -18.58 23.30
CA GLU A 104 36.45 -19.49 24.02
C GLU A 104 35.03 -18.94 24.21
N LEU A 105 34.93 -17.61 24.44
CA LEU A 105 33.64 -16.90 24.52
C LEU A 105 32.90 -16.90 23.19
N LEU A 106 33.58 -16.56 22.08
CA LEU A 106 33.02 -16.58 20.72
C LEU A 106 32.60 -18.01 20.32
N PHE A 107 33.36 -19.02 20.71
CA PHE A 107 32.98 -20.41 20.48
C PHE A 107 31.71 -20.80 21.23
N ALA A 108 31.57 -20.33 22.44
CA ALA A 108 30.35 -20.53 23.24
C ALA A 108 29.15 -19.79 22.65
N GLU A 109 29.34 -18.56 22.20
CA GLU A 109 28.31 -17.75 21.51
C GLU A 109 27.86 -18.39 20.20
N HIS A 110 28.80 -18.80 19.35
CA HIS A 110 28.50 -19.53 18.11
C HIS A 110 27.70 -20.80 18.36
N ASN A 111 28.05 -21.59 19.41
CA ASN A 111 27.30 -22.79 19.75
C ASN A 111 25.88 -22.47 20.27
N ALA A 112 25.73 -21.38 21.02
CA ALA A 112 24.43 -20.91 21.50
C ALA A 112 23.52 -20.47 20.35
N LEU A 113 24.07 -19.75 19.35
CA LEU A 113 23.34 -19.36 18.15
C LEU A 113 22.92 -20.56 17.30
N LEU A 114 23.77 -21.57 17.15
CA LEU A 114 23.43 -22.83 16.46
C LEU A 114 22.30 -23.57 17.17
N GLN A 115 22.30 -23.54 18.50
CA GLN A 115 21.20 -24.11 19.28
C GLN A 115 19.90 -23.32 19.02
N GLN A 116 19.97 -22.01 19.08
CA GLN A 116 18.84 -21.12 18.81
C GLN A 116 18.28 -21.30 17.40
N GLU A 117 19.14 -21.43 16.38
CA GLU A 117 18.73 -21.75 15.01
C GLU A 117 17.95 -23.06 14.96
N THR A 118 18.47 -24.10 15.62
CA THR A 118 17.83 -25.42 15.68
C THR A 118 16.44 -25.32 16.34
N ASP A 119 16.35 -24.59 17.45
CA ASP A 119 15.09 -24.40 18.16
C ASP A 119 14.07 -23.63 17.32
N LEU A 120 14.48 -22.58 16.61
CA LEU A 120 13.62 -21.83 15.69
C LEU A 120 13.16 -22.69 14.50
N GLN A 121 14.01 -23.56 13.96
CA GLN A 121 13.65 -24.49 12.88
C GLN A 121 12.61 -25.51 13.36
N ILE A 122 12.74 -26.02 14.58
CA ILE A 122 11.75 -26.91 15.18
C ILE A 122 10.41 -26.19 15.36
N MET A 123 10.43 -24.97 15.92
CA MET A 123 9.21 -24.17 16.09
C MET A 123 8.53 -23.87 14.73
N LEU A 124 9.30 -23.55 13.70
CA LEU A 124 8.79 -23.31 12.35
C LEU A 124 8.12 -24.56 11.78
N ALA A 125 8.75 -25.74 11.94
CA ALA A 125 8.21 -27.01 11.50
C ALA A 125 6.90 -27.36 12.23
N ASP A 126 6.86 -27.16 13.55
CA ASP A 126 5.68 -27.40 14.37
C ASP A 126 4.53 -26.47 13.99
N LEU A 127 4.81 -25.17 13.78
CA LEU A 127 3.83 -24.18 13.40
C LEU A 127 3.29 -24.43 11.98
N SER A 128 4.16 -24.82 11.05
CA SER A 128 3.79 -25.20 9.68
C SER A 128 2.92 -26.46 9.67
N SER A 129 3.24 -27.43 10.52
CA SER A 129 2.43 -28.64 10.72
C SER A 129 1.07 -28.31 11.33
N ALA A 130 1.01 -27.43 12.33
CA ALA A 130 -0.22 -26.97 12.94
C ALA A 130 -1.10 -26.22 11.93
N LYS A 131 -0.52 -25.37 11.10
CA LYS A 131 -1.20 -24.67 10.00
C LYS A 131 -1.81 -25.67 9.02
N SER A 132 -1.03 -26.65 8.54
CA SER A 132 -1.53 -27.65 7.58
C SER A 132 -2.64 -28.53 8.18
N THR A 133 -2.56 -28.81 9.50
CA THR A 133 -3.61 -29.54 10.23
C THR A 133 -4.88 -28.71 10.35
N ALA A 134 -4.78 -27.42 10.66
CA ALA A 134 -5.91 -26.49 10.71
C ALA A 134 -6.58 -26.34 9.33
N GLU A 135 -5.79 -26.21 8.26
CA GLU A 135 -6.29 -26.16 6.89
C GLU A 135 -6.98 -27.48 6.47
N SER A 136 -6.46 -28.64 6.91
CA SER A 136 -7.09 -29.93 6.63
C SER A 136 -8.39 -30.14 7.41
N ILE A 137 -8.51 -29.58 8.62
CA ILE A 137 -9.73 -29.63 9.42
C ILE A 137 -10.80 -28.72 8.82
N SER A 138 -10.43 -27.52 8.33
CA SER A 138 -11.35 -26.60 7.68
C SER A 138 -11.88 -27.12 6.35
N SER A 139 -11.14 -28.00 5.67
CA SER A 139 -11.57 -28.64 4.42
C SER A 139 -12.42 -29.92 4.61
N SER A 140 -12.51 -30.45 5.84
CA SER A 140 -13.17 -31.73 6.15
C SER A 140 -14.47 -31.60 6.95
N THR A 141 -15.18 -30.46 6.91
CA THR A 141 -16.51 -30.34 7.53
C THR A 141 -17.58 -31.02 6.67
N VAL A 142 -17.64 -32.35 6.73
CA VAL A 142 -18.87 -33.12 6.52
C VAL A 142 -18.99 -34.11 7.67
N ASP A 143 -19.96 -33.84 8.55
CA ASP A 143 -20.57 -34.72 9.55
C ASP A 143 -19.66 -35.56 10.47
N ARG A 144 -19.39 -35.01 11.65
CA ARG A 144 -19.47 -35.82 12.88
C ARG A 144 -19.71 -34.91 14.09
N GLU A 145 -20.88 -35.07 14.72
CA GLU A 145 -21.12 -34.63 16.09
C GLU A 145 -20.17 -35.39 17.02
N GLU A 146 -19.22 -34.70 17.64
CA GLU A 146 -18.62 -35.14 18.88
C GLU A 146 -18.29 -33.93 19.74
N ASN A 147 -18.80 -33.96 20.97
CA ASN A 147 -18.69 -32.96 22.02
C ASN A 147 -17.25 -32.45 22.21
N VAL A 148 -16.97 -31.27 21.74
CA VAL A 148 -15.85 -30.46 22.20
C VAL A 148 -16.41 -29.36 23.07
N THR A 149 -16.04 -29.45 24.36
CA THR A 149 -16.38 -28.41 25.34
C THR A 149 -15.62 -27.16 24.94
N GLU A 150 -16.29 -26.20 24.32
CA GLU A 150 -15.79 -24.85 24.07
C GLU A 150 -15.59 -24.17 25.42
N ILE A 151 -14.34 -24.03 25.82
CA ILE A 151 -13.94 -23.05 26.81
C ILE A 151 -13.17 -21.99 26.08
N ASP A 152 -13.90 -20.92 25.76
CA ASP A 152 -13.40 -19.57 25.43
C ASP A 152 -12.28 -19.50 24.37
N GLY A 153 -12.60 -19.85 23.14
CA GLY A 153 -11.96 -19.37 21.89
C GLY A 153 -10.43 -19.17 21.82
N LYS A 154 -9.64 -19.75 22.73
CA LYS A 154 -8.19 -19.57 22.81
C LYS A 154 -7.47 -20.92 22.83
N THR A 155 -6.82 -21.25 21.73
CA THR A 155 -5.87 -22.35 21.71
C THR A 155 -4.50 -21.79 22.12
N THR A 156 -4.11 -22.02 23.36
CA THR A 156 -2.77 -21.68 23.87
C THR A 156 -1.85 -22.85 23.55
N ILE A 157 -0.88 -22.63 22.68
CA ILE A 157 0.22 -23.61 22.49
C ILE A 157 1.34 -23.21 23.45
N GLU A 158 1.47 -23.91 24.55
CA GLU A 158 2.64 -23.80 25.44
C GLU A 158 3.83 -24.54 24.79
N LEU A 159 4.70 -23.79 24.16
CA LEU A 159 6.03 -24.28 23.77
C LEU A 159 6.96 -24.09 24.96
N GLY A 160 7.42 -25.23 25.52
CA GLY A 160 8.19 -25.29 26.75
C GLY A 160 9.64 -24.80 26.59
N LEU A 161 9.81 -23.53 26.28
CA LEU A 161 11.06 -22.79 26.37
C LEU A 161 10.79 -21.53 27.21
N ASP A 162 11.73 -21.15 28.04
CA ASP A 162 11.67 -20.00 28.96
C ASP A 162 11.56 -18.62 28.24
N VAL A 163 11.08 -18.62 26.99
CA VAL A 163 10.64 -17.47 26.23
C VAL A 163 9.12 -17.57 26.10
N ASN A 164 8.39 -16.93 27.01
CA ASN A 164 6.94 -16.85 26.96
C ASN A 164 6.46 -16.13 25.70
N PHE A 165 6.31 -16.86 24.60
CA PHE A 165 5.53 -16.43 23.44
C PHE A 165 4.11 -16.98 23.59
N ALA A 166 3.23 -16.21 24.20
CA ALA A 166 1.80 -16.48 24.14
C ALA A 166 1.29 -15.96 22.78
N VAL A 167 1.26 -16.81 21.76
CA VAL A 167 0.60 -16.50 20.50
C VAL A 167 -0.89 -16.78 20.65
N ASP A 168 -1.68 -15.73 20.76
CA ASP A 168 -3.15 -15.81 20.77
C ASP A 168 -3.63 -16.07 19.33
N VAL A 169 -3.85 -17.35 18.97
CA VAL A 169 -4.18 -17.76 17.60
C VAL A 169 -5.69 -17.68 17.39
N THR A 170 -6.16 -16.56 16.93
CA THR A 170 -7.52 -16.43 16.38
C THR A 170 -7.44 -16.29 14.85
N GLN A 171 -7.71 -17.42 14.15
CA GLN A 171 -7.92 -17.57 12.69
C GLN A 171 -6.68 -17.53 11.76
N GLU A 172 -6.85 -18.10 10.56
CA GLU A 172 -5.86 -18.42 9.52
C GLU A 172 -4.77 -17.38 9.24
N GLY A 173 -5.04 -16.08 9.44
CA GLY A 173 -4.08 -15.00 9.27
C GLY A 173 -2.94 -15.01 10.30
N SER A 174 -3.17 -15.50 11.52
CA SER A 174 -2.15 -15.46 12.59
C SER A 174 -1.04 -16.50 12.40
N TYR A 175 -1.32 -17.65 11.78
CA TYR A 175 -0.27 -18.63 11.47
C TYR A 175 0.72 -18.09 10.43
N ALA A 176 0.23 -17.43 9.39
CA ALA A 176 1.09 -16.86 8.36
C ALA A 176 2.00 -15.76 8.93
N GLN A 177 1.46 -14.88 9.77
CA GLN A 177 2.24 -13.84 10.44
C GLN A 177 3.27 -14.43 11.42
N ALA A 178 2.89 -15.44 12.19
CA ALA A 178 3.82 -16.09 13.13
C ALA A 178 4.94 -16.84 12.37
N ILE A 179 4.63 -17.49 11.27
CA ILE A 179 5.62 -18.13 10.39
C ILE A 179 6.56 -17.10 9.81
N ALA A 180 6.05 -16.00 9.24
CA ALA A 180 6.88 -14.94 8.70
C ALA A 180 7.81 -14.30 9.75
N ALA A 181 7.30 -14.08 10.96
CA ALA A 181 8.12 -13.58 12.07
C ALA A 181 9.24 -14.56 12.48
N LEU A 182 8.95 -15.87 12.50
CA LEU A 182 9.97 -16.89 12.78
C LEU A 182 10.99 -17.02 11.65
N GLU A 183 10.57 -16.91 10.39
CA GLU A 183 11.46 -16.89 9.23
C GLU A 183 12.40 -15.69 9.26
N GLN A 184 11.88 -14.51 9.62
CA GLN A 184 12.71 -13.33 9.82
C GLN A 184 13.72 -13.52 10.96
N GLN A 185 13.30 -14.05 12.10
CA GLN A 185 14.21 -14.38 13.21
C GLN A 185 15.25 -15.42 12.81
N LEU A 186 14.86 -16.45 12.05
CA LEU A 186 15.77 -17.47 11.55
C LEU A 186 16.84 -16.87 10.63
N THR A 187 16.42 -15.96 9.75
CA THR A 187 17.35 -15.22 8.85
C THR A 187 18.35 -14.40 9.66
N GLU A 188 17.89 -13.70 10.69
CA GLU A 188 18.75 -12.93 11.60
C GLU A 188 19.74 -13.83 12.34
N VAL A 189 19.28 -14.92 12.94
CA VAL A 189 20.15 -15.87 13.67
C VAL A 189 21.16 -16.54 12.71
N THR A 190 20.72 -16.92 11.50
CA THR A 190 21.62 -17.50 10.49
C THR A 190 22.72 -16.49 10.11
N ARG A 191 22.39 -15.21 9.99
CA ARG A 191 23.35 -14.14 9.76
C ARG A 191 24.32 -14.01 10.94
N GLU A 192 23.83 -14.01 12.17
CA GLU A 192 24.67 -13.93 13.37
C GLU A 192 25.62 -15.13 13.48
N ILE A 193 25.17 -16.35 13.16
CA ILE A 193 26.00 -17.54 13.08
C ILE A 193 27.13 -17.35 12.05
N ALA A 194 26.81 -16.81 10.87
CA ALA A 194 27.82 -16.57 9.84
C ALA A 194 28.90 -15.56 10.31
N VAL A 195 28.45 -14.52 11.03
CA VAL A 195 29.36 -13.55 11.65
C VAL A 195 30.26 -14.20 12.70
N ALA A 196 29.67 -14.95 13.64
CA ALA A 196 30.44 -15.65 14.68
C ALA A 196 31.42 -16.70 14.10
N ALA A 197 30.97 -17.43 13.07
CA ALA A 197 31.83 -18.41 12.38
C ALA A 197 33.03 -17.74 11.65
N ALA A 198 32.80 -16.60 11.02
CA ALA A 198 33.87 -15.84 10.37
C ALA A 198 34.92 -15.36 11.40
N GLN A 199 34.47 -14.94 12.58
CA GLN A 199 35.35 -14.54 13.69
C GLN A 199 36.16 -15.71 14.26
N LEU A 200 35.56 -16.92 14.32
CA LEU A 200 36.21 -18.15 14.81
C LEU A 200 37.27 -18.74 13.85
N THR A 201 37.17 -18.44 12.56
CA THR A 201 38.11 -18.97 11.55
C THR A 201 39.49 -18.32 11.63
N GLN A 202 39.75 -17.41 12.56
CA GLN A 202 41.02 -16.75 12.76
C GLN A 202 42.16 -17.70 13.13
N ASN A 203 43.34 -17.42 12.52
CA ASN A 203 44.56 -18.15 12.82
C ASN A 203 45.07 -17.74 14.23
N PRO A 204 45.24 -18.65 15.19
CA PRO A 204 45.66 -18.32 16.55
C PRO A 204 47.07 -17.70 16.66
N SER A 205 47.85 -17.68 15.57
CA SER A 205 49.17 -17.09 15.52
C SER A 205 49.18 -15.58 15.21
N SER A 206 48.03 -14.98 14.88
CA SER A 206 47.92 -13.53 14.66
C SER A 206 46.51 -13.08 15.07
N PRO A 207 46.32 -12.81 16.36
CA PRO A 207 44.99 -12.41 16.85
C PRO A 207 44.63 -11.06 16.28
N ALA A 208 43.74 -11.07 15.31
CA ALA A 208 43.21 -9.86 14.71
C ALA A 208 41.70 -9.91 14.69
N LEU A 209 41.07 -8.79 14.91
CA LEU A 209 39.66 -8.61 14.63
C LEU A 209 39.50 -8.55 13.12
N VAL A 210 38.66 -9.41 12.53
CA VAL A 210 38.46 -9.44 11.08
C VAL A 210 37.05 -9.03 10.72
N SER A 211 36.89 -8.54 9.50
CA SER A 211 35.56 -8.22 8.95
C SER A 211 34.80 -9.49 8.60
N PRO A 212 33.58 -9.69 9.15
CA PRO A 212 32.72 -10.79 8.76
C PRO A 212 31.99 -10.54 7.43
N VAL A 213 31.96 -9.31 6.94
CA VAL A 213 31.22 -8.88 5.77
C VAL A 213 32.08 -7.98 4.88
N GLU A 214 31.72 -7.90 3.61
CA GLU A 214 32.24 -6.85 2.74
C GLU A 214 31.48 -5.55 2.95
N GLY A 215 32.16 -4.41 2.80
CA GLY A 215 31.49 -3.13 2.95
C GLY A 215 32.43 -1.95 3.14
N ILE A 216 31.86 -0.85 3.63
CA ILE A 216 32.62 0.39 3.91
C ILE A 216 32.55 0.67 5.41
N VAL A 217 33.68 0.90 6.02
CA VAL A 217 33.78 1.27 7.44
C VAL A 217 33.14 2.64 7.63
N SER A 218 32.04 2.68 8.34
CA SER A 218 31.30 3.92 8.60
C SER A 218 31.78 4.62 9.86
N LYS A 219 32.15 3.83 10.88
CA LYS A 219 32.59 4.37 12.18
C LYS A 219 33.51 3.40 12.89
N VAL A 220 34.55 3.96 13.52
CA VAL A 220 35.46 3.21 14.42
C VAL A 220 35.43 3.83 15.81
N THR A 221 34.78 3.13 16.75
CA THR A 221 34.72 3.52 18.16
C THR A 221 35.96 3.01 18.87
N ARG A 222 36.98 3.90 19.05
CA ARG A 222 38.31 3.59 19.56
C ARG A 222 38.49 3.77 21.06
N SER A 223 37.46 4.26 21.75
CA SER A 223 37.50 4.51 23.20
C SER A 223 36.14 4.32 23.82
N GLY A 224 36.09 3.89 25.08
CA GLY A 224 34.87 3.65 25.82
C GLY A 224 34.72 2.21 26.33
N ALA A 225 33.58 1.89 26.88
CA ALA A 225 33.34 0.58 27.50
C ALA A 225 33.26 -0.59 26.48
N ARG A 226 33.02 -0.28 25.21
CA ARG A 226 32.98 -1.26 24.12
C ARG A 226 33.56 -0.61 22.87
N LEU A 227 34.57 -1.24 22.33
CA LEU A 227 35.16 -0.86 21.06
C LEU A 227 34.37 -1.55 19.93
N ALA A 228 34.11 -0.83 18.87
CA ALA A 228 33.31 -1.36 17.77
C ALA A 228 33.70 -0.74 16.44
N VAL A 229 33.50 -1.50 15.36
CA VAL A 229 33.56 -1.04 13.98
C VAL A 229 32.19 -1.24 13.36
N ASP A 230 31.60 -0.16 12.88
CA ASP A 230 30.37 -0.20 12.11
C ASP A 230 30.71 -0.24 10.62
N ILE A 231 30.22 -1.26 9.93
CA ILE A 231 30.47 -1.51 8.51
C ILE A 231 29.12 -1.41 7.78
N TYR A 232 29.04 -0.53 6.81
CA TYR A 232 27.90 -0.41 5.91
C TYR A 232 27.98 -1.46 4.82
N SER A 233 26.87 -2.16 4.57
CA SER A 233 26.75 -3.04 3.42
C SER A 233 26.96 -2.27 2.11
N PRO A 234 27.48 -2.87 1.04
CA PRO A 234 27.62 -2.21 -0.25
C PRO A 234 26.25 -1.90 -0.88
N GLU A 235 25.24 -2.69 -0.55
CA GLU A 235 23.87 -2.47 -1.00
C GLU A 235 23.26 -1.23 -0.35
N LYS A 236 22.65 -0.38 -1.18
CA LYS A 236 22.05 0.88 -0.76
C LYS A 236 20.55 0.87 -0.96
N ILE A 237 19.85 1.40 0.02
CA ILE A 237 18.41 1.63 -0.02
C ILE A 237 18.12 3.12 0.17
N ALA A 238 16.93 3.55 -0.19
CA ALA A 238 16.43 4.86 0.20
C ALA A 238 15.51 4.72 1.41
N VAL A 239 15.75 5.54 2.43
CA VAL A 239 14.95 5.56 3.65
C VAL A 239 14.19 6.86 3.73
N THR A 240 12.88 6.77 3.91
CA THR A 240 12.01 7.90 4.20
C THR A 240 11.18 7.60 5.45
N TYR A 241 10.38 8.57 5.88
CA TYR A 241 9.55 8.39 7.08
C TYR A 241 8.11 8.80 6.80
N ALA A 242 7.17 7.88 7.02
CA ALA A 242 5.75 8.15 6.99
C ALA A 242 5.30 8.80 8.29
N LYS A 243 4.34 9.74 8.21
CA LYS A 243 3.64 10.29 9.37
C LYS A 243 2.41 9.45 9.68
N ASP A 244 1.77 9.70 10.81
CA ASP A 244 0.59 8.99 11.29
C ASP A 244 -0.56 8.88 10.25
N ASN A 245 -0.80 9.95 9.50
CA ASN A 245 -1.79 9.97 8.43
C ASN A 245 -1.30 9.35 7.11
N GLU A 246 -0.01 9.37 6.84
CA GLU A 246 0.62 8.84 5.63
C GLU A 246 0.88 7.33 5.75
N TRP A 247 1.07 6.85 6.99
CA TRP A 247 1.32 5.45 7.28
C TRP A 247 0.18 4.51 6.84
N GLN A 248 -1.07 5.02 6.87
CA GLN A 248 -2.24 4.27 6.43
C GLN A 248 -2.42 4.21 4.91
N GLU A 249 -1.72 5.09 4.20
CA GLU A 249 -1.84 5.25 2.74
C GLU A 249 -0.71 4.55 1.98
N ILE A 250 0.43 4.30 2.65
CA ILE A 250 1.60 3.65 2.06
C ILE A 250 1.56 2.16 2.40
N GLU A 251 1.70 1.31 1.39
CA GLU A 251 1.71 -0.14 1.55
C GLU A 251 3.03 -0.74 1.03
N GLU A 252 3.38 -1.93 1.55
CA GLU A 252 4.51 -2.70 1.02
C GLU A 252 4.22 -3.11 -0.41
N GLY A 253 5.19 -2.89 -1.30
CA GLY A 253 5.03 -3.11 -2.73
C GLY A 253 4.63 -1.87 -3.53
N ASP A 254 4.27 -0.76 -2.90
CA ASP A 254 3.99 0.50 -3.60
C ASP A 254 5.18 0.92 -4.45
N ARG A 255 4.90 1.28 -5.70
CA ARG A 255 5.93 1.73 -6.63
C ARG A 255 6.47 3.10 -6.25
N VAL A 256 7.78 3.24 -6.28
CA VAL A 256 8.46 4.49 -5.94
C VAL A 256 9.36 4.94 -7.07
N LEU A 257 9.32 6.22 -7.38
CA LEU A 257 10.24 6.86 -8.30
C LEU A 257 11.19 7.75 -7.50
N LEU A 258 12.50 7.44 -7.56
CA LEU A 258 13.55 8.21 -6.91
C LEU A 258 14.18 9.19 -7.91
N GLN A 259 14.27 10.46 -7.50
CA GLN A 259 14.87 11.52 -8.27
C GLN A 259 15.69 12.43 -7.36
N GLY A 260 16.86 12.86 -7.78
CA GLY A 260 17.66 13.78 -6.97
C GLY A 260 19.07 14.02 -7.53
N THR A 261 19.81 14.82 -6.80
CA THR A 261 21.20 15.13 -7.16
C THR A 261 22.06 13.87 -7.02
N GLY A 262 22.77 13.52 -8.06
CA GLY A 262 23.62 12.32 -8.10
C GLY A 262 22.94 11.09 -8.72
N LEU A 263 21.66 11.20 -9.06
CA LEU A 263 20.97 10.24 -9.91
C LEU A 263 20.94 10.80 -11.35
N ASP A 264 21.52 10.09 -12.30
CA ASP A 264 21.57 10.50 -13.71
C ASP A 264 20.20 10.43 -14.37
N GLU A 265 19.33 9.56 -13.84
CA GLU A 265 17.98 9.34 -14.30
C GLU A 265 17.05 8.98 -13.12
N VAL A 266 15.75 9.01 -13.36
CA VAL A 266 14.76 8.54 -12.38
C VAL A 266 14.98 7.03 -12.17
N LYS A 267 15.19 6.64 -10.90
CA LYS A 267 15.31 5.23 -10.52
C LYS A 267 13.96 4.72 -10.06
N GLU A 268 13.55 3.57 -10.58
CA GLU A 268 12.37 2.87 -10.12
C GLU A 268 12.72 1.94 -8.96
N GLY A 269 11.78 1.80 -8.06
CA GLY A 269 11.88 0.93 -6.90
C GLY A 269 10.50 0.72 -6.29
N HIS A 270 10.47 0.07 -5.15
CA HIS A 270 9.24 -0.21 -4.42
C HIS A 270 9.46 -0.07 -2.91
N VAL A 271 8.38 0.14 -2.19
CA VAL A 271 8.38 0.09 -0.73
C VAL A 271 8.66 -1.34 -0.30
N PHE A 272 9.82 -1.54 0.32
CA PHE A 272 10.25 -2.86 0.80
C PHE A 272 9.65 -3.19 2.15
N SER A 273 9.64 -2.22 3.07
CA SER A 273 9.06 -2.40 4.41
C SER A 273 8.60 -1.09 5.02
N ILE A 274 7.63 -1.18 5.91
CA ILE A 274 7.09 -0.07 6.69
C ILE A 274 7.09 -0.47 8.15
N SER A 275 7.76 0.33 8.99
CA SER A 275 7.79 0.08 10.42
C SER A 275 6.46 0.42 11.09
N GLU A 276 5.96 -0.47 11.95
CA GLU A 276 4.83 -0.18 12.84
C GLU A 276 5.26 0.58 14.12
N VAL A 277 6.57 0.61 14.38
CA VAL A 277 7.14 1.23 15.57
C VAL A 277 7.71 2.59 15.20
N PRO A 278 7.39 3.64 15.96
CA PRO A 278 8.01 4.95 15.75
C PRO A 278 9.53 4.87 15.80
N VAL A 279 10.17 5.58 14.86
CA VAL A 279 11.62 5.60 14.78
C VAL A 279 12.25 6.16 16.06
N LYS A 280 13.29 5.50 16.55
CA LYS A 280 14.16 6.06 17.59
C LYS A 280 15.04 7.15 16.97
N GLU A 281 15.36 8.17 17.76
CA GLU A 281 16.26 9.24 17.31
C GLU A 281 17.61 8.67 16.89
N ASN A 282 17.94 8.84 15.61
CA ASN A 282 19.19 8.52 14.98
C ASN A 282 19.56 9.61 13.97
N GLN A 283 20.76 9.58 13.44
CA GLN A 283 21.24 10.61 12.52
C GLN A 283 20.36 10.77 11.28
N LEU A 284 19.82 9.67 10.72
CA LEU A 284 18.94 9.70 9.55
C LEU A 284 17.60 10.35 9.88
N SER A 285 16.98 9.98 11.00
CA SER A 285 15.72 10.56 11.42
C SER A 285 15.83 12.04 11.76
N GLU A 286 16.93 12.47 12.36
CA GLU A 286 17.20 13.89 12.65
C GLU A 286 17.41 14.68 11.35
N ALA A 287 18.20 14.15 10.41
CA ALA A 287 18.39 14.76 9.11
C ALA A 287 17.07 14.87 8.33
N TYR A 288 16.29 13.81 8.32
CA TYR A 288 14.97 13.82 7.69
C TYR A 288 14.02 14.88 8.30
N LYS A 289 13.96 14.98 9.63
CA LYS A 289 13.13 15.99 10.32
C LYS A 289 13.51 17.44 9.96
N ILE A 290 14.76 17.66 9.52
CA ILE A 290 15.20 18.96 9.04
C ILE A 290 14.78 19.20 7.59
N LEU A 291 14.86 18.17 6.76
CA LEU A 291 14.51 18.20 5.33
C LEU A 291 13.01 18.23 5.09
N ASP A 292 12.22 17.59 5.98
CA ASP A 292 10.77 17.49 5.83
C ASP A 292 10.08 18.86 5.82
N PRO A 293 9.46 19.26 4.69
CA PRO A 293 8.81 20.57 4.57
C PRO A 293 7.55 20.68 5.43
N LYS A 294 6.94 19.56 5.81
CA LYS A 294 5.70 19.50 6.59
C LYS A 294 5.92 18.67 7.85
N LYS A 295 6.41 19.28 8.92
CA LYS A 295 6.64 18.60 10.19
C LYS A 295 5.38 17.93 10.74
N ALA A 296 5.52 16.72 11.28
CA ALA A 296 4.45 16.05 11.98
C ALA A 296 4.00 16.85 13.20
N LYS A 297 2.69 16.82 13.50
CA LYS A 297 2.16 17.44 14.73
C LYS A 297 2.65 16.71 15.98
N ASN A 298 2.74 15.40 15.90
CA ASN A 298 3.30 14.54 16.94
C ASN A 298 4.77 14.24 16.59
N PRO A 299 5.75 14.68 17.42
CA PRO A 299 7.16 14.42 17.15
C PRO A 299 7.55 12.95 17.13
N LEU A 300 6.74 12.08 17.72
CA LEU A 300 6.96 10.62 17.72
C LEU A 300 6.35 9.92 16.49
N ALA A 301 5.48 10.59 15.74
CA ALA A 301 4.77 9.99 14.60
C ALA A 301 5.62 10.04 13.32
N TYR A 302 6.78 9.42 13.35
CA TYR A 302 7.64 9.15 12.21
C TYR A 302 7.93 7.65 12.17
N TYR A 303 7.46 6.98 11.14
CA TYR A 303 7.61 5.55 10.91
C TYR A 303 8.54 5.34 9.73
N GLU A 304 9.56 4.53 9.92
CA GLU A 304 10.55 4.27 8.88
C GLU A 304 9.92 3.50 7.72
N VAL A 305 10.20 3.97 6.51
CA VAL A 305 9.81 3.34 5.24
C VAL A 305 11.08 3.09 4.45
N GLN A 306 11.37 1.84 4.18
CA GLN A 306 12.51 1.42 3.39
C GLN A 306 12.09 1.19 1.95
N ILE A 307 12.84 1.78 1.04
CA ILE A 307 12.59 1.71 -0.40
C ILE A 307 13.76 1.00 -1.04
N MET A 308 13.49 -0.11 -1.68
CA MET A 308 14.46 -0.86 -2.48
C MET A 308 14.32 -0.46 -3.93
N THR A 309 15.44 -0.28 -4.62
CA THR A 309 15.46 0.07 -6.03
C THR A 309 15.78 -1.13 -6.89
N ASP A 310 15.18 -1.19 -8.08
CA ASP A 310 15.44 -2.26 -9.06
C ASP A 310 16.85 -2.15 -9.67
N ASN A 311 17.45 -0.97 -9.58
CA ASN A 311 18.79 -0.67 -10.07
C ASN A 311 19.68 -0.17 -8.94
N GLU A 312 20.93 -0.56 -8.96
CA GLU A 312 21.93 -0.19 -7.97
C GLU A 312 22.11 1.35 -7.85
N LEU A 313 22.25 1.81 -6.61
CA LEU A 313 22.50 3.22 -6.25
C LEU A 313 24.01 3.49 -6.05
N GLU A 314 24.87 2.82 -6.82
CA GLU A 314 26.33 2.86 -6.62
C GLU A 314 26.91 4.27 -6.67
N SER A 315 26.42 5.10 -7.61
CA SER A 315 26.95 6.45 -7.83
C SER A 315 26.57 7.47 -6.74
N VAL A 316 25.64 7.11 -5.84
CA VAL A 316 25.10 8.02 -4.84
C VAL A 316 25.75 7.74 -3.48
N PRO A 317 26.34 8.73 -2.78
CA PRO A 317 26.91 8.52 -1.45
C PRO A 317 25.82 8.29 -0.39
N TYR A 318 26.20 7.58 0.69
CA TYR A 318 25.33 7.45 1.87
C TYR A 318 25.02 8.82 2.46
N GLY A 319 23.81 8.98 2.98
CA GLY A 319 23.33 10.24 3.52
C GLY A 319 22.88 11.27 2.47
N ASN A 320 23.00 10.95 1.17
CA ASN A 320 22.51 11.83 0.12
C ASN A 320 21.00 11.95 0.17
N ASN A 321 20.49 13.18 -0.05
CA ASN A 321 19.07 13.44 -0.13
C ASN A 321 18.54 13.22 -1.55
N VAL A 322 17.46 12.50 -1.67
CA VAL A 322 16.71 12.26 -2.90
C VAL A 322 15.20 12.46 -2.65
N ASN A 323 14.47 12.83 -3.69
CA ASN A 323 13.02 12.87 -3.63
C ASN A 323 12.45 11.51 -4.01
N ALA A 324 11.63 10.95 -3.15
CA ALA A 324 10.87 9.74 -3.39
C ALA A 324 9.41 10.09 -3.71
N LEU A 325 8.97 9.74 -4.89
CA LEU A 325 7.58 9.84 -5.29
C LEU A 325 6.94 8.47 -5.08
N VAL A 326 6.24 8.30 -3.98
CA VAL A 326 5.52 7.06 -3.65
C VAL A 326 4.18 7.08 -4.35
N ILE A 327 3.87 6.04 -5.13
CA ILE A 327 2.62 5.89 -5.86
C ILE A 327 1.74 4.93 -5.06
N THR A 328 0.84 5.49 -4.27
CA THR A 328 -0.03 4.73 -3.36
C THR A 328 -1.21 4.09 -4.07
N ASN A 329 -1.66 4.68 -5.17
CA ASN A 329 -2.69 4.10 -6.01
C ASN A 329 -2.41 4.39 -7.48
N GLU A 330 -2.57 3.41 -8.34
CA GLU A 330 -2.39 3.57 -9.78
C GLU A 330 -3.49 2.81 -10.55
N ALA A 331 -4.02 3.44 -11.58
CA ALA A 331 -4.93 2.80 -12.52
C ALA A 331 -4.60 3.27 -13.93
N THR A 332 -4.27 2.34 -14.80
CA THR A 332 -4.03 2.57 -16.22
C THR A 332 -5.32 2.35 -17.02
N ASP A 333 -5.46 3.07 -18.13
CA ASP A 333 -6.65 2.95 -19.00
C ASP A 333 -7.99 3.13 -18.26
N ALA A 334 -8.00 3.92 -17.19
CA ALA A 334 -9.16 4.12 -16.34
C ALA A 334 -9.95 5.39 -16.71
N ILE A 335 -11.14 5.49 -16.15
CA ILE A 335 -12.05 6.62 -16.36
C ILE A 335 -12.22 7.35 -15.03
N SER A 336 -12.22 8.68 -15.01
CA SER A 336 -12.56 9.41 -13.79
C SER A 336 -13.97 10.00 -13.87
N LEU A 337 -14.72 9.88 -12.78
CA LEU A 337 -16.05 10.40 -12.63
C LEU A 337 -16.17 11.19 -11.34
N ASN A 338 -16.89 12.31 -11.36
CA ASN A 338 -17.13 13.07 -10.14
C ASN A 338 -17.75 12.18 -9.04
N GLU A 339 -17.17 12.19 -7.85
CA GLU A 339 -17.59 11.31 -6.76
C GLU A 339 -19.08 11.51 -6.37
N GLU A 340 -19.61 12.73 -6.48
CA GLU A 340 -21.02 12.99 -6.22
C GLU A 340 -21.98 12.27 -7.20
N TRP A 341 -21.50 11.80 -8.35
CA TRP A 341 -22.32 11.18 -9.40
C TRP A 341 -22.44 9.67 -9.22
N ILE A 342 -21.60 9.11 -8.38
CA ILE A 342 -21.62 7.69 -8.04
C ILE A 342 -22.38 7.47 -6.74
N ARG A 343 -22.92 6.26 -6.59
CA ARG A 343 -23.53 5.78 -5.35
C ARG A 343 -22.74 4.56 -4.89
N ARG A 344 -21.93 4.73 -3.87
CA ARG A 344 -21.16 3.62 -3.30
C ARG A 344 -22.10 2.52 -2.79
N ILE A 345 -21.74 1.29 -3.05
CA ILE A 345 -22.36 0.07 -2.53
C ILE A 345 -21.49 -0.45 -1.39
N ASP A 346 -20.20 -0.51 -1.61
CA ASP A 346 -19.16 -0.86 -0.65
C ASP A 346 -17.88 -0.04 -0.93
N GLU A 347 -16.71 -0.52 -0.47
CA GLU A 347 -15.44 0.20 -0.61
C GLU A 347 -14.96 0.27 -2.06
N GLU A 348 -15.18 -0.79 -2.84
CA GLU A 348 -14.69 -0.90 -4.22
C GLU A 348 -15.78 -0.78 -5.28
N GLU A 349 -17.04 -1.09 -4.94
CA GLU A 349 -18.14 -1.08 -5.89
C GLU A 349 -19.07 0.13 -5.70
N ALA A 350 -19.47 0.68 -6.81
CA ALA A 350 -20.43 1.78 -6.84
C ALA A 350 -21.37 1.65 -8.04
N LYS A 351 -22.40 2.48 -8.08
CA LYS A 351 -23.31 2.61 -9.22
C LYS A 351 -23.23 3.99 -9.81
N ALA A 352 -23.16 4.05 -11.13
CA ALA A 352 -23.21 5.27 -11.91
C ALA A 352 -24.39 5.25 -12.89
N LEU A 353 -24.93 6.41 -13.17
CA LEU A 353 -25.97 6.57 -14.20
C LEU A 353 -25.31 6.93 -15.52
N VAL A 354 -25.59 6.16 -16.54
CA VAL A 354 -25.08 6.39 -17.90
C VAL A 354 -26.23 6.41 -18.91
N ILE A 355 -25.97 6.98 -20.08
CA ILE A 355 -26.91 6.93 -21.20
C ILE A 355 -26.56 5.73 -22.07
N ASP A 356 -27.55 4.87 -22.30
CA ASP A 356 -27.43 3.73 -23.21
C ASP A 356 -27.59 4.14 -24.69
N ASP A 357 -27.39 3.21 -25.62
CA ASP A 357 -27.54 3.43 -27.07
C ASP A 357 -28.95 3.84 -27.48
N SER A 358 -29.96 3.61 -26.64
CA SER A 358 -31.34 4.00 -26.86
C SER A 358 -31.66 5.41 -26.34
N GLY A 359 -30.67 6.10 -25.74
CA GLY A 359 -30.83 7.42 -25.11
C GLY A 359 -31.53 7.40 -23.77
N LYS A 360 -31.54 6.26 -23.08
CA LYS A 360 -32.15 6.10 -21.75
C LYS A 360 -31.09 6.08 -20.67
N ALA A 361 -31.48 6.57 -19.48
CA ALA A 361 -30.65 6.42 -18.28
C ALA A 361 -30.67 4.98 -17.79
N VAL A 362 -29.50 4.40 -17.64
CA VAL A 362 -29.31 3.06 -17.07
C VAL A 362 -28.30 3.15 -15.93
N GLU A 363 -28.58 2.47 -14.83
CA GLU A 363 -27.66 2.34 -13.72
C GLU A 363 -26.69 1.18 -14.02
N VAL A 364 -25.39 1.46 -14.02
CA VAL A 364 -24.34 0.45 -14.22
C VAL A 364 -23.51 0.35 -12.95
N THR A 365 -23.10 -0.88 -12.63
CA THR A 365 -22.14 -1.12 -11.56
C THR A 365 -20.74 -0.82 -12.09
N VAL A 366 -19.96 -0.13 -11.29
CA VAL A 366 -18.61 0.31 -11.61
C VAL A 366 -17.66 -0.06 -10.47
N ALA A 367 -16.44 -0.48 -10.82
CA ALA A 367 -15.38 -0.66 -9.85
C ALA A 367 -14.65 0.68 -9.64
N THR A 368 -14.55 1.09 -8.36
CA THR A 368 -13.96 2.39 -7.99
C THR A 368 -12.92 2.19 -6.90
N PRO A 369 -11.70 1.73 -7.25
CA PRO A 369 -10.68 1.38 -6.26
C PRO A 369 -10.26 2.58 -5.40
N PHE A 370 -10.18 3.78 -5.95
CA PHE A 370 -9.80 4.96 -5.18
C PHE A 370 -10.43 6.24 -5.72
N VAL A 371 -10.28 7.33 -4.96
CA VAL A 371 -10.76 8.67 -5.31
C VAL A 371 -9.57 9.61 -5.38
N LEU A 372 -9.43 10.33 -6.49
CA LEU A 372 -8.39 11.30 -6.72
C LEU A 372 -9.00 12.68 -6.99
N ASN A 373 -8.67 13.69 -6.18
CA ASN A 373 -9.17 15.07 -6.33
C ASN A 373 -10.71 15.15 -6.44
N ALA A 374 -11.44 14.48 -5.57
CA ALA A 374 -12.91 14.39 -5.55
C ALA A 374 -13.51 13.76 -6.83
N ARG A 375 -12.72 12.99 -7.56
CA ARG A 375 -13.16 12.17 -8.68
C ARG A 375 -12.87 10.71 -8.38
N ALA A 376 -13.87 9.86 -8.48
CA ALA A 376 -13.67 8.42 -8.38
C ALA A 376 -12.99 7.92 -9.65
N VAL A 377 -11.93 7.16 -9.48
CA VAL A 377 -11.28 6.44 -10.57
C VAL A 377 -12.04 5.14 -10.79
N VAL A 378 -12.45 4.92 -12.02
CA VAL A 378 -13.27 3.78 -12.43
C VAL A 378 -12.44 2.91 -13.37
N THR A 379 -12.21 1.68 -12.95
CA THR A 379 -11.43 0.69 -13.73
C THR A 379 -12.32 -0.22 -14.56
N GLU A 380 -13.55 -0.48 -14.09
CA GLU A 380 -14.50 -1.35 -14.77
C GLU A 380 -15.91 -0.77 -14.77
N GLY A 381 -16.72 -1.17 -15.75
CA GLY A 381 -18.15 -0.84 -15.83
C GLY A 381 -18.48 0.37 -16.71
N LEU A 382 -17.50 1.20 -17.08
CA LEU A 382 -17.67 2.31 -18.03
C LEU A 382 -16.85 2.10 -19.30
N THR A 383 -17.29 2.72 -20.39
CA THR A 383 -16.61 2.62 -21.70
C THR A 383 -16.26 4.00 -22.24
N LEU A 384 -15.19 4.05 -23.05
CA LEU A 384 -14.77 5.27 -23.74
C LEU A 384 -15.91 5.89 -24.54
N GLY A 385 -16.12 7.18 -24.37
CA GLY A 385 -17.13 7.93 -25.11
C GLY A 385 -18.54 7.81 -24.57
N GLN A 386 -18.83 6.92 -23.64
CA GLN A 386 -20.09 6.81 -22.92
C GLN A 386 -20.37 8.12 -22.16
N ILE A 387 -21.62 8.46 -21.97
CA ILE A 387 -22.03 9.68 -21.27
C ILE A 387 -22.56 9.30 -19.90
N ALA A 388 -21.86 9.71 -18.86
CA ALA A 388 -22.36 9.67 -17.51
C ALA A 388 -23.20 10.90 -17.19
N ILE A 389 -24.19 10.73 -16.35
CA ILE A 389 -25.16 11.77 -16.01
C ILE A 389 -25.41 11.82 -14.51
N HIS A 390 -25.69 13.02 -14.03
CA HIS A 390 -26.08 13.21 -12.64
C HIS A 390 -27.43 13.95 -12.56
N SER A 391 -28.44 13.26 -12.04
CA SER A 391 -29.72 13.87 -11.72
C SER A 391 -30.41 13.11 -10.59
N PRO A 392 -30.59 13.73 -9.43
CA PRO A 392 -31.34 13.13 -8.31
C PRO A 392 -32.78 12.77 -8.67
N LYS A 393 -33.35 13.44 -9.70
CA LYS A 393 -34.72 13.17 -10.16
C LYS A 393 -34.89 11.78 -10.77
N LEU A 394 -33.84 11.23 -11.39
CA LEU A 394 -33.87 9.93 -12.06
C LEU A 394 -34.08 8.78 -11.08
N ARG A 395 -33.69 8.94 -9.81
CA ARG A 395 -33.90 7.93 -8.75
C ARG A 395 -35.39 7.68 -8.39
N LYS A 396 -36.28 8.54 -8.86
CA LYS A 396 -37.73 8.41 -8.62
C LYS A 396 -38.45 7.55 -9.67
N TYR A 397 -37.74 7.12 -10.69
CA TYR A 397 -38.35 6.34 -11.77
C TYR A 397 -37.87 4.88 -11.67
N ASP A 398 -38.79 3.96 -11.66
CA ASP A 398 -38.54 2.51 -11.60
C ASP A 398 -38.12 1.93 -12.96
N GLU A 399 -38.36 2.67 -14.06
CA GLU A 399 -38.00 2.25 -15.42
C GLU A 399 -36.98 3.14 -16.05
N PRO A 400 -36.14 2.61 -16.98
CA PRO A 400 -35.15 3.39 -17.74
C PRO A 400 -35.80 4.56 -18.46
N THR A 401 -35.43 5.78 -18.10
CA THR A 401 -36.04 7.01 -18.56
C THR A 401 -35.24 7.63 -19.69
N LYS A 402 -35.91 8.10 -20.75
CA LYS A 402 -35.27 8.78 -21.86
C LYS A 402 -34.67 10.12 -21.41
N ILE A 403 -33.41 10.34 -21.75
CA ILE A 403 -32.65 11.51 -21.32
C ILE A 403 -32.58 12.55 -22.43
N PHE A 404 -32.61 13.78 -21.98
CA PHE A 404 -32.47 14.95 -22.80
C PHE A 404 -31.31 15.79 -22.27
N LEU A 405 -30.26 15.97 -23.08
CA LEU A 405 -29.08 16.74 -22.75
C LEU A 405 -29.21 18.20 -23.18
N PRO A 406 -28.49 19.16 -22.60
CA PRO A 406 -28.42 20.52 -23.05
C PRO A 406 -27.99 20.60 -24.54
N MET A 407 -28.55 21.53 -25.27
CA MET A 407 -28.03 21.83 -26.62
C MET A 407 -26.57 22.28 -26.53
N PRO A 408 -25.73 21.82 -27.47
CA PRO A 408 -24.38 22.38 -27.60
C PRO A 408 -24.43 23.90 -27.74
N THR A 409 -23.46 24.56 -27.11
CA THR A 409 -23.37 26.05 -27.12
C THR A 409 -23.03 26.65 -28.47
N TYR A 410 -22.60 25.82 -29.43
CA TYR A 410 -22.35 26.25 -30.81
C TYR A 410 -23.60 26.08 -31.69
N MET A 411 -23.79 27.00 -32.62
CA MET A 411 -24.88 26.89 -33.60
C MET A 411 -24.63 25.66 -34.51
N PRO A 412 -25.55 24.71 -34.57
CA PRO A 412 -25.40 23.55 -35.43
C PRO A 412 -25.41 23.96 -36.92
N THR A 413 -24.63 23.22 -37.70
CA THR A 413 -24.57 23.41 -39.16
C THR A 413 -25.89 23.02 -39.83
N LYS A 414 -26.14 23.49 -41.05
CA LYS A 414 -27.36 23.14 -41.83
C LYS A 414 -27.50 21.62 -42.01
N VAL A 415 -26.39 20.89 -42.02
CA VAL A 415 -26.40 19.43 -42.18
C VAL A 415 -26.88 18.78 -40.87
N GLU A 416 -26.35 19.21 -39.73
CA GLU A 416 -26.75 18.75 -38.41
C GLU A 416 -28.22 19.06 -38.13
N TRP A 417 -28.72 20.25 -38.51
CA TRP A 417 -30.14 20.61 -38.45
C TRP A 417 -31.03 19.64 -39.23
N ARG A 418 -30.61 19.20 -40.41
CA ARG A 418 -31.36 18.28 -41.24
C ARG A 418 -31.35 16.83 -40.70
N THR A 419 -30.20 16.38 -40.20
CA THR A 419 -30.05 15.02 -39.68
C THR A 419 -30.77 14.84 -38.37
N PHE A 420 -30.85 15.87 -37.53
CA PHE A 420 -31.49 15.79 -36.23
C PHE A 420 -33.02 15.57 -36.29
N GLY A 421 -33.68 16.06 -37.33
CA GLY A 421 -35.11 15.89 -37.59
C GLY A 421 -36.02 16.73 -36.68
N TRP A 422 -37.05 17.31 -37.27
CA TRP A 422 -37.95 18.25 -36.59
C TRP A 422 -38.68 17.63 -35.36
N LYS A 423 -38.93 16.31 -35.36
CA LYS A 423 -39.57 15.61 -34.25
C LYS A 423 -38.77 15.71 -32.95
N ASN A 424 -37.46 15.66 -33.04
CA ASN A 424 -36.60 15.77 -31.89
C ASN A 424 -36.61 17.18 -31.27
N TYR A 425 -36.93 18.23 -32.04
CA TYR A 425 -37.13 19.58 -31.50
C TYR A 425 -38.40 19.70 -30.67
N LEU A 426 -39.45 18.92 -30.98
CA LEU A 426 -40.66 18.89 -30.17
C LEU A 426 -40.41 18.27 -28.78
N ASP A 427 -39.49 17.33 -28.68
CA ASP A 427 -39.09 16.74 -27.42
C ASP A 427 -38.46 17.77 -26.45
N TYR A 428 -37.78 18.82 -26.97
CA TYR A 428 -37.30 19.95 -26.14
C TYR A 428 -38.43 20.85 -25.59
N ILE A 429 -39.54 20.89 -26.25
CA ILE A 429 -40.70 21.69 -25.81
C ILE A 429 -41.51 20.95 -24.74
N ILE A 430 -41.51 19.60 -24.77
CA ILE A 430 -42.32 18.73 -23.92
C ILE A 430 -41.53 18.19 -22.70
N VAL A 431 -40.34 18.70 -22.51
CA VAL A 431 -39.48 18.28 -21.37
C VAL A 431 -40.10 18.73 -20.04
N LYS A 432 -40.20 17.82 -19.11
CA LYS A 432 -40.61 18.09 -17.73
C LYS A 432 -39.45 18.36 -16.80
#